data_48ed51f32acf7e350a6275fcf74ab53d
#
_entry.id   48ed51f32acf7e350a6275fcf74ab53d
#
_cell.length_a   1.000
_cell.length_b   1.000
_cell.length_c   1.000
_cell.angle_alpha   90.00
_cell.angle_beta   90.00
_cell.angle_gamma   90.00
#
_symmetry.space_group_name_H-M   'P 1'
#
loop_
_entity.id
_entity.type
_entity.pdbx_description
1 polymer ?
#
loop_
_entity_poly.entity_id
_entity_poly.type
_entity_poly.pdbx_seq_one_letter_code
_entity_poly.pdbx_strand_id
1 'polypeptide(L)'
;MEFTALTVVLIIALIAVIYVLKGIKIIPQSETRVVERLGRYDRTLKSGVNYLLPIVDRARMVAQRTEMIVGGQKYAVIKQTAKIDLREQVYDFDKQSVITKDNVTTTINALLYFQIVDPVKSVYEIDNLPNAI
;
A
#
# COMPACT_ATOMS: atom_id res chain seq x y z
N MET A 1 -16.03 46.61 15.52
CA MET A 1 -16.68 45.28 15.43
C MET A 1 -16.62 44.68 14.03
N GLU A 2 -16.74 45.46 12.97
CA GLU A 2 -16.69 44.90 11.59
C GLU A 2 -15.33 44.33 11.18
N PHE A 3 -14.22 44.98 11.58
CA PHE A 3 -12.86 44.48 11.28
C PHE A 3 -12.57 43.12 11.94
N THR A 4 -13.08 42.92 13.16
CA THR A 4 -12.90 41.61 13.85
C THR A 4 -13.72 40.50 13.20
N ALA A 5 -14.91 40.79 12.72
CA ALA A 5 -15.73 39.84 11.98
C ALA A 5 -15.09 39.44 10.64
N LEU A 6 -14.56 40.44 9.91
CA LEU A 6 -13.87 40.19 8.63
C LEU A 6 -12.61 39.34 8.80
N THR A 7 -11.80 39.62 9.84
CA THR A 7 -10.60 38.82 10.13
C THR A 7 -10.93 37.37 10.49
N VAL A 8 -11.98 37.15 11.27
CA VAL A 8 -12.44 35.78 11.61
C VAL A 8 -12.89 35.03 10.36
N VAL A 9 -13.66 35.67 9.48
CA VAL A 9 -14.09 35.07 8.22
C VAL A 9 -12.92 34.71 7.34
N LEU A 10 -11.92 35.59 7.22
CA LEU A 10 -10.70 35.29 6.43
C LEU A 10 -9.91 34.12 6.99
N ILE A 11 -9.78 34.00 8.32
CA ILE A 11 -9.10 32.90 8.96
C ILE A 11 -9.84 31.57 8.68
N ILE A 12 -11.16 31.57 8.80
CA ILE A 12 -11.97 30.38 8.52
C ILE A 12 -11.84 29.97 7.05
N ALA A 13 -11.90 30.93 6.14
CA ALA A 13 -11.72 30.68 4.71
C ALA A 13 -10.32 30.09 4.40
N LEU A 14 -9.28 30.63 5.01
CA LEU A 14 -7.92 30.14 4.87
C LEU A 14 -7.78 28.69 5.37
N ILE A 15 -8.33 28.40 6.54
CA ILE A 15 -8.36 27.04 7.11
C ILE A 15 -9.11 26.08 6.18
N ALA A 16 -10.26 26.48 5.63
CA ALA A 16 -11.02 25.68 4.70
C ALA A 16 -10.24 25.36 3.42
N VAL A 17 -9.54 26.35 2.86
CA VAL A 17 -8.68 26.15 1.68
C VAL A 17 -7.55 25.17 1.98
N ILE A 18 -6.85 25.34 3.10
CA ILE A 18 -5.78 24.42 3.51
C ILE A 18 -6.32 22.99 3.68
N TYR A 19 -7.51 22.85 4.25
CA TYR A 19 -8.16 21.55 4.46
C TYR A 19 -8.46 20.87 3.12
N VAL A 20 -9.01 21.59 2.15
CA VAL A 20 -9.30 21.08 0.82
C VAL A 20 -8.01 20.67 0.09
N LEU A 21 -6.96 21.51 0.13
CA LEU A 21 -5.69 21.21 -0.53
C LEU A 21 -4.98 20.00 0.06
N LYS A 22 -5.05 19.77 1.36
CA LYS A 22 -4.48 18.59 2.03
C LYS A 22 -5.20 17.29 1.67
N GLY A 23 -6.45 17.37 1.25
CA GLY A 23 -7.24 16.22 0.83
C GLY A 23 -6.85 15.64 -0.53
N ILE A 24 -6.19 16.41 -1.39
CA ILE A 24 -5.82 15.99 -2.73
C ILE A 24 -4.65 15.00 -2.66
N LYS A 25 -4.84 13.82 -3.24
CA LYS A 25 -3.82 12.77 -3.37
C LYS A 25 -3.72 12.32 -4.82
N ILE A 26 -2.52 12.38 -5.37
CA ILE A 26 -2.21 11.87 -6.71
C ILE A 26 -1.67 10.46 -6.54
N ILE A 27 -2.27 9.50 -7.26
CA ILE A 27 -1.89 8.11 -7.27
C ILE A 27 -1.30 7.79 -8.64
N PRO A 28 -0.06 7.28 -8.71
CA PRO A 28 0.56 6.87 -9.96
C PRO A 28 -0.23 5.76 -10.65
N GLN A 29 0.01 5.58 -11.95
CA GLN A 29 -0.50 4.42 -12.67
C GLN A 29 0.08 3.13 -12.09
N SER A 30 -0.69 2.05 -12.18
CA SER A 30 -0.34 0.74 -11.62
C SER A 30 -0.30 0.66 -10.09
N GLU A 31 -0.59 1.75 -9.37
CA GLU A 31 -0.80 1.74 -7.93
C GLU A 31 -2.27 1.95 -7.58
N THR A 32 -2.68 1.38 -6.47
CA THR A 32 -4.00 1.61 -5.87
C THR A 32 -3.89 1.71 -4.36
N ARG A 33 -4.92 2.27 -3.73
CA ARG A 33 -5.01 2.35 -2.25
C ARG A 33 -6.41 2.03 -1.81
N VAL A 34 -6.52 1.22 -0.77
CA VAL A 34 -7.79 0.93 -0.11
C VAL A 34 -8.00 1.97 0.98
N VAL A 35 -9.15 2.63 0.97
CA VAL A 35 -9.51 3.67 1.93
C VAL A 35 -10.59 3.17 2.85
N GLU A 36 -10.33 3.36 4.13
CA GLU A 36 -11.29 3.14 5.21
C GLU A 36 -11.80 4.50 5.72
N ARG A 37 -13.10 4.56 5.93
CA ARG A 37 -13.77 5.67 6.60
C ARG A 37 -14.28 5.20 7.95
N LEU A 38 -13.74 5.78 9.02
CA LEU A 38 -14.10 5.41 10.40
C LEU A 38 -13.99 3.89 10.67
N GLY A 39 -12.96 3.23 10.09
CA GLY A 39 -12.72 1.80 10.28
C GLY A 39 -13.52 0.87 9.38
N ARG A 40 -14.32 1.39 8.44
CA ARG A 40 -15.03 0.61 7.42
C ARG A 40 -14.42 0.85 6.05
N TYR A 41 -14.38 -0.19 5.22
CA TYR A 41 -14.09 -0.02 3.80
C TYR A 41 -15.08 0.98 3.18
N ASP A 42 -14.55 2.00 2.52
CA ASP A 42 -15.35 3.00 1.81
C ASP A 42 -15.16 2.85 0.30
N ARG A 43 -13.92 2.97 -0.17
CA ARG A 43 -13.59 2.89 -1.59
C ARG A 43 -12.13 2.55 -1.86
N THR A 44 -11.87 2.17 -3.10
CA THR A 44 -10.53 1.96 -3.62
C THR A 44 -10.15 3.13 -4.52
N LEU A 45 -9.03 3.77 -4.21
CA LEU A 45 -8.51 4.88 -5.00
C LEU A 45 -7.74 4.33 -6.19
N LYS A 46 -8.19 4.65 -7.38
CA LYS A 46 -7.51 4.32 -8.63
C LYS A 46 -6.45 5.36 -8.98
N SER A 47 -5.62 5.07 -9.99
CA SER A 47 -4.64 6.03 -10.53
C SER A 47 -5.29 7.35 -10.94
N GLY A 48 -4.57 8.44 -10.72
CA GLY A 48 -5.01 9.80 -11.01
C GLY A 48 -5.21 10.64 -9.75
N VAL A 49 -5.96 11.73 -9.90
CA VAL A 49 -6.26 12.67 -8.81
C VAL A 49 -7.44 12.13 -8.00
N ASN A 50 -7.23 11.97 -6.70
CA ASN A 50 -8.23 11.52 -5.77
C ASN A 50 -8.33 12.49 -4.60
N TYR A 51 -9.48 12.52 -3.97
CA TYR A 51 -9.71 13.32 -2.79
C TYR A 51 -9.97 12.44 -1.56
N LEU A 52 -9.19 12.66 -0.50
CA LEU A 52 -9.37 12.05 0.81
C LEU A 52 -9.77 13.13 1.82
N LEU A 53 -10.78 12.84 2.63
CA LEU A 53 -11.13 13.67 3.77
C LEU A 53 -10.09 13.47 4.88
N PRO A 54 -9.25 14.49 5.21
CA PRO A 54 -8.08 14.28 6.06
C PRO A 54 -8.37 13.77 7.47
N ILE A 55 -9.59 13.96 7.98
CA ILE A 55 -9.98 13.57 9.35
C ILE A 55 -10.63 12.19 9.37
N VAL A 56 -11.42 11.87 8.35
CA VAL A 56 -12.34 10.72 8.35
C VAL A 56 -11.80 9.54 7.56
N ASP A 57 -11.09 9.84 6.44
CA ASP A 57 -10.57 8.84 5.53
C ASP A 57 -9.13 8.47 5.88
N ARG A 58 -8.85 7.18 5.97
CA ARG A 58 -7.50 6.64 6.18
C ARG A 58 -7.19 5.59 5.13
N ALA A 59 -6.01 5.68 4.54
CA ALA A 59 -5.53 4.63 3.67
C ALA A 59 -5.07 3.44 4.53
N ARG A 60 -5.60 2.25 4.26
CA ARG A 60 -5.24 1.02 4.96
C ARG A 60 -3.78 0.68 4.69
N MET A 61 -3.03 0.39 5.75
CA MET A 61 -1.66 -0.07 5.65
C MET A 61 -1.63 -1.57 5.38
N VAL A 62 -0.79 -1.98 4.44
CA VAL A 62 -0.53 -3.39 4.10
C VAL A 62 0.94 -3.69 4.29
N ALA A 63 1.25 -4.90 4.72
CA ALA A 63 2.60 -5.38 4.81
C ALA A 63 3.11 -5.72 3.40
N GLN A 64 4.21 -5.12 3.00
CA GLN A 64 4.88 -5.40 1.73
C GLN A 64 6.32 -5.78 1.99
N ARG A 65 6.75 -6.90 1.41
CA ARG A 65 8.16 -7.31 1.45
C ARG A 65 8.94 -6.45 0.45
N THR A 66 9.99 -5.82 0.94
CA THR A 66 10.88 -4.98 0.13
C THR A 66 12.31 -5.44 0.38
N GLU A 67 13.10 -5.58 -0.68
CA GLU A 67 14.51 -5.84 -0.53
C GLU A 67 15.26 -4.53 -0.24
N MET A 68 16.05 -4.52 0.81
CA MET A 68 16.96 -3.44 1.13
C MET A 68 18.40 -3.95 1.01
N ILE A 69 19.24 -3.18 0.35
CA ILE A 69 20.69 -3.47 0.25
C ILE A 69 21.39 -2.64 1.33
N VAL A 70 21.95 -3.32 2.32
CA VAL A 70 22.74 -2.70 3.38
C VAL A 70 24.11 -3.37 3.37
N GLY A 71 25.18 -2.57 3.17
CA GLY A 71 26.53 -3.09 3.15
C GLY A 71 26.83 -4.10 2.04
N GLY A 72 26.11 -4.03 0.91
CA GLY A 72 26.27 -4.97 -0.22
C GLY A 72 25.50 -6.29 -0.07
N GLN A 73 24.78 -6.49 1.04
CA GLN A 73 23.93 -7.65 1.27
C GLN A 73 22.45 -7.28 1.12
N LYS A 74 21.67 -8.17 0.53
CA LYS A 74 20.22 -8.01 0.38
C LYS A 74 19.50 -8.52 1.62
N TYR A 75 18.71 -7.67 2.24
CA TYR A 75 17.84 -8.02 3.35
C TYR A 75 16.38 -7.86 2.94
N ALA A 76 15.59 -8.88 3.17
CA ALA A 76 14.15 -8.80 3.02
C ALA A 76 13.56 -8.09 4.26
N VAL A 77 12.97 -6.92 4.04
CA VAL A 77 12.35 -6.12 5.11
C VAL A 77 10.86 -6.02 4.84
N ILE A 78 10.05 -6.28 5.86
CA ILE A 78 8.61 -6.04 5.79
C ILE A 78 8.34 -4.57 6.10
N LYS A 79 7.89 -3.85 5.09
CA LYS A 79 7.50 -2.45 5.23
C LYS A 79 5.98 -2.31 5.17
N GLN A 80 5.43 -1.58 6.12
CA GLN A 80 4.02 -1.20 6.04
C GLN A 80 3.85 -0.01 5.09
N THR A 81 3.02 -0.17 4.09
CA THR A 81 2.71 0.85 3.10
C THR A 81 1.22 0.85 2.78
N ALA A 82 0.68 2.01 2.42
CA ALA A 82 -0.69 2.11 1.95
C ALA A 82 -0.82 1.90 0.43
N LYS A 83 0.30 1.67 -0.25
CA LYS A 83 0.34 1.49 -1.68
C LYS A 83 0.25 0.01 -2.02
N ILE A 84 -0.63 -0.34 -2.94
CA ILE A 84 -0.78 -1.68 -3.49
C ILE A 84 -0.37 -1.58 -4.96
N ASP A 85 0.68 -2.31 -5.33
CA ASP A 85 1.16 -2.37 -6.72
C ASP A 85 0.36 -3.44 -7.48
N LEU A 86 -0.21 -3.03 -8.61
CA LEU A 86 -1.02 -3.89 -9.48
C LEU A 86 -0.21 -4.51 -10.62
N ARG A 87 1.08 -4.26 -10.69
CA ARG A 87 1.96 -4.90 -11.68
C ARG A 87 2.25 -6.33 -11.30
N GLU A 88 2.66 -7.11 -12.28
CA GLU A 88 3.22 -8.42 -12.02
C GLU A 88 4.45 -8.31 -11.12
N GLN A 89 4.47 -9.12 -10.08
CA GLN A 89 5.57 -9.20 -9.13
C GLN A 89 6.21 -10.58 -9.24
N VAL A 90 7.52 -10.61 -9.07
CA VAL A 90 8.30 -11.84 -9.07
C VAL A 90 8.74 -12.12 -7.64
N TYR A 91 8.47 -13.30 -7.17
CA TYR A 91 8.97 -13.79 -5.91
C TYR A 91 10.00 -14.89 -6.17
N ASP A 92 11.22 -14.64 -5.76
CA ASP A 92 12.32 -15.59 -5.86
C ASP A 92 12.46 -16.31 -4.51
N PHE A 93 12.28 -17.61 -4.53
CA PHE A 93 12.47 -18.44 -3.34
C PHE A 93 13.94 -18.83 -3.25
N ASP A 94 14.47 -18.77 -2.03
CA ASP A 94 15.83 -19.23 -1.78
C ASP A 94 15.97 -20.71 -2.16
N LYS A 95 17.19 -21.07 -2.58
CA LYS A 95 17.53 -22.45 -2.93
C LYS A 95 17.24 -23.39 -1.76
N GLN A 96 16.42 -24.41 -2.02
CA GLN A 96 16.06 -25.42 -1.04
C GLN A 96 16.54 -26.79 -1.46
N SER A 97 17.13 -27.53 -0.52
CA SER A 97 17.48 -28.93 -0.73
C SER A 97 16.25 -29.80 -0.51
N VAL A 98 15.88 -30.55 -1.51
CA VAL A 98 14.74 -31.48 -1.48
C VAL A 98 15.23 -32.89 -1.77
N ILE A 99 14.50 -33.87 -1.24
CA ILE A 99 14.76 -35.30 -1.51
C ILE A 99 13.75 -35.75 -2.55
N THR A 100 14.23 -36.25 -3.67
CA THR A 100 13.39 -36.81 -4.74
C THR A 100 12.83 -38.17 -4.35
N LYS A 101 11.82 -38.66 -5.10
CA LYS A 101 11.23 -39.97 -4.89
C LYS A 101 12.27 -41.09 -4.94
N ASP A 102 13.35 -40.93 -5.67
CA ASP A 102 14.47 -41.89 -5.82
C ASP A 102 15.50 -41.76 -4.70
N ASN A 103 15.16 -41.05 -3.61
CA ASN A 103 16.01 -40.79 -2.44
C ASN A 103 17.33 -40.07 -2.75
N VAL A 104 17.32 -39.22 -3.78
CA VAL A 104 18.44 -38.38 -4.15
C VAL A 104 18.21 -36.94 -3.66
N THR A 105 19.18 -36.35 -2.97
CA THR A 105 19.12 -34.94 -2.55
C THR A 105 19.46 -34.06 -3.76
N THR A 106 18.57 -33.15 -4.11
CA THR A 106 18.79 -32.15 -5.14
C THR A 106 18.46 -30.76 -4.62
N THR A 107 19.06 -29.73 -5.20
CA THR A 107 18.78 -28.33 -4.85
C THR A 107 17.89 -27.74 -5.92
N ILE A 108 16.75 -27.22 -5.49
CA ILE A 108 15.80 -26.55 -6.37
C ILE A 108 15.73 -25.05 -6.05
N ASN A 109 15.43 -24.25 -7.07
CA ASN A 109 15.08 -22.86 -6.97
C ASN A 109 13.73 -22.66 -7.66
N ALA A 110 12.86 -21.82 -7.10
CA ALA A 110 11.55 -21.55 -7.66
C ALA A 110 11.32 -20.04 -7.80
N LEU A 111 10.70 -19.67 -8.90
CA LEU A 111 10.24 -18.30 -9.16
C LEU A 111 8.71 -18.33 -9.27
N LEU A 112 8.07 -17.45 -8.53
CA LEU A 112 6.62 -17.26 -8.60
C LEU A 112 6.32 -15.89 -9.19
N TYR A 113 5.52 -15.87 -10.25
CA TYR A 113 4.95 -14.64 -10.81
C TYR A 113 3.52 -14.51 -10.32
N PHE A 114 3.17 -13.37 -9.77
CA PHE A 114 1.81 -13.10 -9.35
C PHE A 114 1.43 -11.64 -9.58
N GLN A 115 0.14 -11.39 -9.69
CA GLN A 115 -0.43 -10.05 -9.83
C GLN A 115 -1.65 -9.92 -8.92
N ILE A 116 -1.77 -8.77 -8.27
CA ILE A 116 -2.94 -8.46 -7.45
C ILE A 116 -4.06 -7.98 -8.37
N VAL A 117 -5.09 -8.80 -8.56
CA VAL A 117 -6.26 -8.48 -9.39
C VAL A 117 -7.31 -7.71 -8.58
N ASP A 118 -7.55 -8.13 -7.33
CA ASP A 118 -8.50 -7.50 -6.43
C ASP A 118 -7.79 -6.97 -5.19
N PRO A 119 -7.55 -5.64 -5.14
CA PRO A 119 -6.87 -5.02 -4.00
C PRO A 119 -7.64 -5.15 -2.69
N VAL A 120 -8.98 -5.18 -2.73
CA VAL A 120 -9.81 -5.26 -1.52
C VAL A 120 -9.67 -6.61 -0.87
N LYS A 121 -9.77 -7.68 -1.66
CA LYS A 121 -9.58 -9.04 -1.18
C LYS A 121 -8.17 -9.27 -0.67
N SER A 122 -7.15 -8.73 -1.36
CA SER A 122 -5.76 -8.88 -0.93
C SER A 122 -5.46 -8.22 0.42
N VAL A 123 -6.28 -7.23 0.83
CA VAL A 123 -6.10 -6.50 2.09
C VAL A 123 -6.90 -7.11 3.24
N TYR A 124 -8.09 -7.65 2.97
CA TYR A 124 -9.02 -8.09 4.02
C TYR A 124 -9.15 -9.61 4.14
N GLU A 125 -8.93 -10.35 3.07
CA GLU A 125 -9.07 -11.81 3.06
C GLU A 125 -7.73 -12.52 3.30
N ILE A 126 -6.60 -11.86 3.01
CA ILE A 126 -5.28 -12.46 3.16
C ILE A 126 -4.54 -11.70 4.27
N ASP A 127 -4.33 -12.39 5.40
CA ASP A 127 -3.45 -11.89 6.44
C ASP A 127 -2.00 -12.11 6.01
N ASN A 128 -1.25 -10.99 5.88
CA ASN A 128 0.18 -11.04 5.55
C ASN A 128 0.49 -11.73 4.22
N LEU A 129 0.09 -11.10 3.10
CA LEU A 129 0.34 -11.57 1.74
C LEU A 129 1.78 -12.08 1.49
N PRO A 130 2.85 -11.44 1.99
CA PRO A 130 4.22 -11.95 1.82
C PRO A 130 4.48 -13.33 2.44
N ASN A 131 3.72 -13.73 3.44
CA ASN A 131 3.87 -15.03 4.08
C ASN A 131 2.87 -16.08 3.55
N ALA A 132 1.86 -15.64 2.79
CA ALA A 132 0.85 -16.51 2.19
C ALA A 132 1.27 -17.05 0.80
N ILE A 133 2.32 -16.49 0.25
CA ILE A 133 2.97 -16.91 -1.00
C ILE A 133 4.16 -17.82 -0.67
#